data_2a788b6f16a2c3fdae47bc4298d4d304
#
_entry.id   2a788b6f16a2c3fdae47bc4298d4d304
#
_cell.length_a   1.000
_cell.length_b   1.000
_cell.length_c   1.000
_cell.angle_alpha   90.00
_cell.angle_beta   90.00
_cell.angle_gamma   90.00
#
_symmetry.space_group_name_H-M   'P 1'
#
loop_
_entity.id
_entity.type
_entity.pdbx_description
1 polymer ?
#
loop_
_entity_poly.entity_id
_entity_poly.type
_entity_poly.pdbx_seq_one_letter_code
_entity_poly.pdbx_strand_id
1 'polypeptide(L)'
;PDMEPYRSSSFAPAALDTMLHRGEADARRHWNEIMALKRRIGLSDTDTFSIQSRRLAHRPVLPVDTFYVRHIRFDGADPRDLNWLHRICALKENSHITLKELRKSMSILVGTNAYAYVNYKLTGESQQDLVLTLQPKSESSVNLGIRFDSEEIIGVLVNATYHKGKRNHSRFAFTGRVGSKISSAMLDYSIERSPLRNFNLSYKFSYNNLDIYEKGDKRFNTTYTHHLAEFAYSDMNWLSFKVKAGLRYEYFNYNSFLYTGSDELYTVKPEGFFSYFASAHLETLDRRYFPNRGVSLEADYSLYTDNFVKYNGSSPFSAIGLKFMTVCPISSRLSLLPAFYGRVLIGGNTAFPFLNAIGGETFGRYLSQQLPFAGINHVEILDNSVVVARLQLRQRIAGNNYITLTGNYGIHNNDFFHLLEGKSLWGGSLGYAYNSIAGPLSATFGMSNRNSHLQFYMNLGFMF
;
A
#
# COMPACT_ATOMS: atom_id res chain seq x y z
N PRO A 1 -13.80 -29.43 -12.34
CA PRO A 1 -13.27 -30.71 -11.83
C PRO A 1 -13.50 -30.82 -10.33
N ASP A 2 -13.87 -32.02 -9.88
CA ASP A 2 -13.95 -32.31 -8.46
C ASP A 2 -12.53 -32.40 -7.88
N MET A 3 -12.24 -31.55 -6.89
CA MET A 3 -10.94 -31.43 -6.25
C MET A 3 -10.91 -32.02 -4.83
N GLU A 4 -11.98 -32.66 -4.36
CA GLU A 4 -11.92 -33.41 -3.08
C GLU A 4 -10.96 -34.59 -3.17
N PRO A 5 -10.11 -34.84 -2.17
CA PRO A 5 -10.01 -34.21 -0.85
C PRO A 5 -9.00 -33.04 -0.76
N TYR A 6 -8.58 -32.45 -1.87
CA TYR A 6 -7.55 -31.41 -1.89
C TYR A 6 -8.09 -30.06 -1.41
N ARG A 7 -7.30 -29.38 -0.59
CA ARG A 7 -7.58 -28.04 -0.08
C ARG A 7 -6.68 -27.01 -0.78
N SER A 8 -7.02 -25.73 -0.67
CA SER A 8 -6.18 -24.62 -1.19
C SER A 8 -4.76 -24.57 -0.61
N SER A 9 -4.50 -25.32 0.48
CA SER A 9 -3.19 -25.49 1.12
C SER A 9 -2.46 -26.77 0.73
N SER A 10 -3.00 -27.58 -0.20
CA SER A 10 -2.38 -28.83 -0.66
C SER A 10 -1.32 -28.56 -1.70
N PHE A 11 -0.09 -28.20 -1.27
CA PHE A 11 1.04 -27.87 -2.16
C PHE A 11 2.06 -28.99 -2.32
N ALA A 12 1.79 -30.20 -1.83
CA ALA A 12 2.67 -31.34 -2.06
C ALA A 12 2.78 -31.64 -3.58
N PRO A 13 3.97 -31.91 -4.13
CA PRO A 13 4.13 -32.16 -5.57
C PRO A 13 3.21 -33.23 -6.14
N ALA A 14 3.04 -34.35 -5.43
CA ALA A 14 2.13 -35.42 -5.84
C ALA A 14 0.65 -35.00 -5.84
N ALA A 15 0.25 -34.12 -4.90
CA ALA A 15 -1.11 -33.59 -4.86
C ALA A 15 -1.35 -32.62 -6.03
N LEU A 16 -0.39 -31.76 -6.34
CA LEU A 16 -0.46 -30.85 -7.48
C LEU A 16 -0.53 -31.59 -8.81
N ASP A 17 0.27 -32.65 -8.98
CA ASP A 17 0.25 -33.48 -10.19
C ASP A 17 -1.12 -34.16 -10.35
N THR A 18 -1.67 -34.72 -9.27
CA THR A 18 -3.01 -35.32 -9.30
C THR A 18 -4.10 -34.30 -9.62
N MET A 19 -4.04 -33.08 -9.07
CA MET A 19 -4.97 -32.01 -9.39
C MET A 19 -4.89 -31.58 -10.85
N LEU A 20 -3.69 -31.49 -11.43
CA LEU A 20 -3.49 -31.20 -12.85
C LEU A 20 -4.10 -32.29 -13.74
N HIS A 21 -3.84 -33.55 -13.44
CA HIS A 21 -4.43 -34.69 -14.19
C HIS A 21 -5.96 -34.73 -14.09
N ARG A 22 -6.53 -34.46 -12.91
CA ARG A 22 -8.01 -34.34 -12.76
C ARG A 22 -8.57 -33.19 -13.58
N GLY A 23 -7.91 -32.04 -13.57
CA GLY A 23 -8.30 -30.87 -14.37
C GLY A 23 -8.27 -31.16 -15.88
N GLU A 24 -7.22 -31.85 -16.35
CA GLU A 24 -7.11 -32.26 -17.75
C GLU A 24 -8.19 -33.29 -18.13
N ALA A 25 -8.42 -34.29 -17.31
CA ALA A 25 -9.43 -35.32 -17.55
C ALA A 25 -10.84 -34.71 -17.62
N ASP A 26 -11.13 -33.74 -16.77
CA ASP A 26 -12.42 -33.03 -16.79
C ASP A 26 -12.58 -32.13 -18.01
N ALA A 27 -11.54 -31.41 -18.38
CA ALA A 27 -11.53 -30.62 -19.62
C ALA A 27 -11.74 -31.49 -20.87
N ARG A 28 -11.20 -32.72 -20.89
CA ARG A 28 -11.42 -33.68 -21.96
C ARG A 28 -12.86 -34.20 -22.02
N ARG A 29 -13.53 -34.38 -20.86
CA ARG A 29 -14.96 -34.75 -20.81
C ARG A 29 -15.84 -33.67 -21.42
N HIS A 30 -15.53 -32.41 -21.20
CA HIS A 30 -16.26 -31.24 -21.76
C HIS A 30 -15.69 -30.73 -23.08
N TRP A 31 -14.88 -31.56 -23.78
CA TRP A 31 -14.20 -31.14 -25.00
C TRP A 31 -15.15 -30.60 -26.07
N ASN A 32 -16.29 -31.27 -26.28
CA ASN A 32 -17.28 -30.84 -27.29
C ASN A 32 -17.89 -29.48 -26.96
N GLU A 33 -18.15 -29.19 -25.68
CA GLU A 33 -18.67 -27.89 -25.25
C GLU A 33 -17.61 -26.79 -25.42
N ILE A 34 -16.35 -27.12 -25.12
CA ILE A 34 -15.21 -26.22 -25.30
C ILE A 34 -15.05 -25.89 -26.82
N MET A 35 -15.16 -26.89 -27.68
CA MET A 35 -15.05 -26.68 -29.11
C MET A 35 -16.26 -25.91 -29.68
N ALA A 36 -17.45 -26.16 -29.17
CA ALA A 36 -18.65 -25.37 -29.52
C ALA A 36 -18.50 -23.91 -29.10
N LEU A 37 -17.96 -23.65 -27.91
CA LEU A 37 -17.63 -22.31 -27.43
C LEU A 37 -16.58 -21.65 -28.33
N LYS A 38 -15.52 -22.39 -28.70
CA LYS A 38 -14.46 -21.93 -29.60
C LYS A 38 -15.03 -21.45 -30.95
N ARG A 39 -15.90 -22.22 -31.56
CA ARG A 39 -16.58 -21.84 -32.81
C ARG A 39 -17.48 -20.62 -32.64
N ARG A 40 -18.23 -20.54 -31.54
CA ARG A 40 -19.11 -19.41 -31.23
C ARG A 40 -18.38 -18.08 -31.07
N ILE A 41 -17.13 -18.10 -30.60
CA ILE A 41 -16.28 -16.90 -30.49
C ILE A 41 -15.45 -16.63 -31.75
N GLY A 42 -15.76 -17.33 -32.88
CA GLY A 42 -15.14 -17.08 -34.19
C GLY A 42 -13.74 -17.64 -34.38
N LEU A 43 -13.37 -18.66 -33.60
CA LEU A 43 -12.07 -19.32 -33.71
C LEU A 43 -12.20 -20.63 -34.48
N SER A 44 -11.27 -20.88 -35.40
CA SER A 44 -11.24 -22.16 -36.13
C SER A 44 -10.71 -23.29 -35.24
N ASP A 45 -11.07 -24.54 -35.62
CA ASP A 45 -10.65 -25.73 -34.87
C ASP A 45 -9.13 -25.92 -34.87
N THR A 46 -8.44 -25.34 -35.86
CA THR A 46 -6.97 -25.37 -36.05
C THR A 46 -6.23 -24.24 -35.38
N ASP A 47 -6.93 -23.24 -34.81
CA ASP A 47 -6.29 -22.13 -34.16
C ASP A 47 -5.61 -22.60 -32.86
N THR A 48 -4.29 -22.66 -32.86
CA THR A 48 -3.47 -22.90 -31.68
C THR A 48 -3.14 -21.57 -30.98
N PHE A 49 -3.55 -21.46 -29.72
CA PHE A 49 -3.24 -20.27 -28.94
C PHE A 49 -1.87 -20.38 -28.29
N SER A 50 -0.95 -19.51 -28.67
CA SER A 50 0.17 -19.21 -27.81
C SER A 50 -0.26 -18.16 -26.76
N ILE A 51 -0.10 -18.46 -25.48
CA ILE A 51 -0.40 -17.55 -24.35
C ILE A 51 0.38 -16.23 -24.49
N GLN A 52 1.46 -16.21 -25.28
CA GLN A 52 2.30 -15.03 -25.49
C GLN A 52 1.71 -14.01 -26.50
N SER A 53 0.96 -14.45 -27.49
CA SER A 53 0.43 -13.55 -28.52
C SER A 53 -0.82 -12.78 -28.09
N ARG A 54 -1.53 -13.20 -27.02
CA ARG A 54 -2.74 -12.53 -26.53
C ARG A 54 -2.52 -11.37 -25.57
N ARG A 55 -1.33 -11.13 -25.06
CA ARG A 55 -1.06 -9.96 -24.19
C ARG A 55 -1.14 -8.63 -24.93
N LEU A 56 -1.15 -8.65 -26.26
CA LEU A 56 -1.25 -7.47 -27.15
C LEU A 56 -2.47 -7.47 -28.07
N ALA A 57 -3.24 -8.57 -28.14
CA ALA A 57 -4.49 -8.55 -28.86
C ALA A 57 -5.47 -7.63 -28.13
N HIS A 58 -5.92 -6.60 -28.80
CA HIS A 58 -6.97 -5.69 -28.37
C HIS A 58 -8.07 -6.51 -27.71
N ARG A 59 -8.47 -6.14 -26.48
CA ARG A 59 -9.78 -6.56 -25.96
C ARG A 59 -10.78 -6.24 -27.07
N PRO A 60 -11.68 -7.17 -27.48
CA PRO A 60 -12.71 -6.81 -28.40
C PRO A 60 -13.41 -5.58 -27.84
N VAL A 61 -13.22 -4.45 -28.46
CA VAL A 61 -14.02 -3.28 -28.21
C VAL A 61 -15.41 -3.76 -28.62
N LEU A 62 -16.33 -3.89 -27.68
CA LEU A 62 -17.72 -4.12 -27.98
C LEU A 62 -18.08 -3.01 -28.96
N PRO A 63 -18.60 -3.33 -30.15
CA PRO A 63 -18.83 -2.36 -31.23
C PRO A 63 -19.89 -1.30 -30.89
N VAL A 64 -20.43 -1.34 -29.69
CA VAL A 64 -21.48 -0.43 -29.22
C VAL A 64 -21.01 0.25 -27.95
N ASP A 65 -20.65 1.53 -28.04
CA ASP A 65 -20.30 2.36 -26.88
C ASP A 65 -21.52 2.62 -25.96
N THR A 66 -22.73 2.38 -26.41
CA THR A 66 -23.99 2.59 -25.70
C THR A 66 -24.95 1.42 -25.88
N PHE A 67 -25.63 1.01 -24.84
CA PHE A 67 -26.65 0.00 -24.83
C PHE A 67 -27.87 0.47 -24.03
N TYR A 68 -29.08 0.08 -24.49
CA TYR A 68 -30.31 0.42 -23.80
C TYR A 68 -30.53 -0.54 -22.62
N VAL A 69 -30.73 0.01 -21.43
CA VAL A 69 -31.01 -0.75 -20.21
C VAL A 69 -32.44 -0.47 -19.77
N ARG A 70 -33.26 -1.51 -19.69
CA ARG A 70 -34.64 -1.41 -19.20
C ARG A 70 -34.69 -1.41 -17.70
N HIS A 71 -34.15 -2.43 -17.07
CA HIS A 71 -34.11 -2.58 -15.61
C HIS A 71 -32.69 -2.87 -15.11
N ILE A 72 -32.42 -2.42 -13.86
CA ILE A 72 -31.15 -2.67 -13.18
C ILE A 72 -31.44 -3.56 -11.95
N ARG A 73 -30.89 -4.75 -11.95
CA ARG A 73 -31.05 -5.72 -10.85
C ARG A 73 -29.72 -5.92 -10.14
N PHE A 74 -29.80 -6.00 -8.80
CA PHE A 74 -28.66 -6.25 -7.95
C PHE A 74 -28.80 -7.65 -7.31
N ASP A 75 -28.18 -8.64 -7.91
CA ASP A 75 -28.16 -10.00 -7.38
C ASP A 75 -27.12 -10.13 -6.29
N GLY A 76 -27.51 -10.73 -5.16
CA GLY A 76 -26.65 -10.88 -3.98
C GLY A 76 -26.64 -9.68 -3.04
N ALA A 77 -27.37 -8.61 -3.34
CA ALA A 77 -27.57 -7.48 -2.45
C ALA A 77 -28.64 -7.74 -1.39
N ASP A 78 -28.50 -7.12 -0.21
CA ASP A 78 -29.58 -7.09 0.76
C ASP A 78 -30.71 -6.18 0.22
N PRO A 79 -32.00 -6.61 0.28
CA PRO A 79 -33.12 -5.78 -0.17
C PRO A 79 -33.18 -4.38 0.44
N ARG A 80 -32.66 -4.20 1.64
CA ARG A 80 -32.58 -2.90 2.34
C ARG A 80 -31.57 -1.94 1.72
N ASP A 81 -30.59 -2.46 1.00
CA ASP A 81 -29.51 -1.68 0.39
C ASP A 81 -29.83 -1.26 -1.06
N LEU A 82 -30.91 -1.77 -1.67
CA LEU A 82 -31.25 -1.51 -3.05
C LEU A 82 -31.35 -0.01 -3.38
N ASN A 83 -32.06 0.75 -2.55
CA ASN A 83 -32.21 2.20 -2.74
C ASN A 83 -30.88 2.95 -2.66
N TRP A 84 -29.99 2.49 -1.80
CA TRP A 84 -28.64 3.03 -1.67
C TRP A 84 -27.79 2.64 -2.90
N LEU A 85 -27.83 1.38 -3.32
CA LEU A 85 -27.12 0.90 -4.51
C LEU A 85 -27.54 1.66 -5.78
N HIS A 86 -28.84 1.82 -6.02
CA HIS A 86 -29.34 2.63 -7.15
C HIS A 86 -28.79 4.05 -7.13
N ARG A 87 -28.73 4.67 -5.94
CA ARG A 87 -28.22 6.04 -5.79
C ARG A 87 -26.74 6.17 -6.07
N ILE A 88 -25.91 5.23 -5.56
CA ILE A 88 -24.45 5.31 -5.74
C ILE A 88 -23.99 4.90 -7.14
N CYS A 89 -24.67 3.95 -7.77
CA CYS A 89 -24.39 3.55 -9.14
C CYS A 89 -24.68 4.67 -10.13
N ALA A 90 -25.62 5.57 -9.81
CA ALA A 90 -26.03 6.68 -10.67
C ALA A 90 -26.42 6.26 -12.09
N LEU A 91 -26.76 4.98 -12.29
CA LEU A 91 -27.28 4.46 -13.55
C LEU A 91 -28.80 4.63 -13.56
N LYS A 92 -29.36 4.99 -14.71
CA LYS A 92 -30.80 5.19 -14.87
C LYS A 92 -31.41 4.01 -15.65
N GLU A 93 -32.54 3.53 -15.17
CA GLU A 93 -33.37 2.58 -15.90
C GLU A 93 -34.07 3.26 -17.08
N ASN A 94 -34.48 2.47 -18.05
CA ASN A 94 -35.11 2.93 -19.28
C ASN A 94 -34.29 4.00 -20.04
N SER A 95 -32.97 3.82 -20.06
CA SER A 95 -32.05 4.78 -20.68
C SER A 95 -30.88 4.10 -21.41
N HIS A 96 -30.23 4.86 -22.27
CA HIS A 96 -28.98 4.44 -22.88
C HIS A 96 -27.83 4.68 -21.89
N ILE A 97 -27.08 3.64 -21.62
CA ILE A 97 -25.91 3.66 -20.71
C ILE A 97 -24.67 3.44 -21.55
N THR A 98 -23.65 4.26 -21.33
CA THR A 98 -22.34 4.07 -21.95
C THR A 98 -21.50 3.05 -21.19
N LEU A 99 -20.61 2.36 -21.86
CA LEU A 99 -19.66 1.47 -21.22
C LEU A 99 -18.78 2.19 -20.18
N LYS A 100 -18.51 3.49 -20.39
CA LYS A 100 -17.78 4.35 -19.47
C LYS A 100 -18.56 4.57 -18.16
N GLU A 101 -19.86 4.83 -18.25
CA GLU A 101 -20.73 4.99 -17.06
C GLU A 101 -20.86 3.67 -16.31
N LEU A 102 -21.02 2.55 -16.99
CA LEU A 102 -21.07 1.24 -16.37
C LEU A 102 -19.75 0.94 -15.62
N ARG A 103 -18.61 1.17 -16.26
CA ARG A 103 -17.29 0.98 -15.61
C ARG A 103 -17.12 1.89 -14.40
N LYS A 104 -17.59 3.13 -14.48
CA LYS A 104 -17.57 4.06 -13.34
C LYS A 104 -18.41 3.52 -12.18
N SER A 105 -19.62 3.06 -12.44
CA SER A 105 -20.51 2.47 -11.43
C SER A 105 -19.92 1.20 -10.81
N MET A 106 -19.34 0.33 -11.62
CA MET A 106 -18.60 -0.84 -11.13
C MET A 106 -17.44 -0.44 -10.22
N SER A 107 -16.67 0.58 -10.61
CA SER A 107 -15.56 1.09 -9.79
C SER A 107 -16.05 1.68 -8.47
N ILE A 108 -17.19 2.36 -8.47
CA ILE A 108 -17.82 2.87 -7.25
C ILE A 108 -18.22 1.70 -6.34
N LEU A 109 -18.90 0.67 -6.86
CA LEU A 109 -19.32 -0.49 -6.10
C LEU A 109 -18.13 -1.24 -5.47
N VAL A 110 -17.07 -1.46 -6.22
CA VAL A 110 -15.82 -2.05 -5.70
C VAL A 110 -15.17 -1.12 -4.66
N GLY A 111 -15.20 0.19 -4.91
CA GLY A 111 -14.66 1.22 -4.00
C GLY A 111 -15.38 1.30 -2.65
N THR A 112 -16.64 0.82 -2.54
CA THR A 112 -17.35 0.72 -1.25
C THR A 112 -16.68 -0.25 -0.28
N ASN A 113 -15.82 -1.15 -0.78
CA ASN A 113 -15.21 -2.22 0.00
C ASN A 113 -16.23 -3.18 0.69
N ALA A 114 -17.52 -3.04 0.37
CA ALA A 114 -18.60 -3.87 0.88
C ALA A 114 -18.69 -5.23 0.16
N TYR A 115 -18.23 -5.26 -1.08
CA TYR A 115 -18.31 -6.43 -1.94
C TYR A 115 -16.91 -6.93 -2.30
N ALA A 116 -16.71 -8.23 -2.18
CA ALA A 116 -15.47 -8.90 -2.58
C ALA A 116 -15.36 -9.03 -4.08
N TYR A 117 -16.51 -9.17 -4.74
CA TYR A 117 -16.61 -9.34 -6.18
C TYR A 117 -17.84 -8.63 -6.71
N VAL A 118 -17.67 -7.91 -7.81
CA VAL A 118 -18.74 -7.22 -8.54
C VAL A 118 -18.61 -7.59 -10.02
N ASN A 119 -19.67 -8.15 -10.58
CA ASN A 119 -19.74 -8.47 -12.00
C ASN A 119 -21.03 -7.95 -12.62
N TYR A 120 -21.09 -7.88 -13.93
CA TYR A 120 -22.33 -7.53 -14.63
C TYR A 120 -22.63 -8.50 -15.74
N LYS A 121 -23.90 -8.65 -16.02
CA LYS A 121 -24.43 -9.43 -17.14
C LYS A 121 -25.60 -8.66 -17.77
N LEU A 122 -25.60 -8.57 -19.08
CA LEU A 122 -26.75 -8.09 -19.85
C LEU A 122 -27.61 -9.30 -20.25
N THR A 123 -28.91 -9.21 -20.00
CA THR A 123 -29.88 -10.27 -20.31
C THR A 123 -31.00 -9.70 -21.17
N GLY A 124 -31.44 -10.43 -22.18
CA GLY A 124 -32.45 -9.99 -23.19
C GLY A 124 -31.81 -9.72 -24.55
N GLU A 125 -32.60 -9.87 -25.62
CA GLU A 125 -32.09 -9.71 -27.00
C GLU A 125 -32.22 -8.27 -27.52
N SER A 126 -33.36 -7.63 -27.39
CA SER A 126 -33.61 -6.26 -27.90
C SER A 126 -33.76 -5.21 -26.76
N GLN A 127 -34.31 -5.59 -25.62
CA GLN A 127 -34.40 -4.78 -24.44
C GLN A 127 -33.62 -5.48 -23.34
N GLN A 128 -32.46 -4.93 -22.95
CA GLN A 128 -31.54 -5.58 -22.06
C GLN A 128 -31.79 -5.15 -20.59
N ASP A 129 -31.86 -6.12 -19.70
CA ASP A 129 -31.79 -5.91 -18.28
C ASP A 129 -30.31 -6.02 -17.81
N LEU A 130 -29.85 -5.05 -17.07
CA LEU A 130 -28.52 -5.05 -16.47
C LEU A 130 -28.57 -5.75 -15.11
N VAL A 131 -27.96 -6.91 -15.01
CA VAL A 131 -27.84 -7.65 -13.75
C VAL A 131 -26.44 -7.41 -13.19
N LEU A 132 -26.36 -6.76 -12.04
CA LEU A 132 -25.15 -6.56 -11.27
C LEU A 132 -25.07 -7.63 -10.17
N THR A 133 -24.16 -8.57 -10.33
CA THR A 133 -23.92 -9.63 -9.34
C THR A 133 -22.94 -9.15 -8.29
N LEU A 134 -23.38 -9.07 -7.04
CA LEU A 134 -22.64 -8.57 -5.90
C LEU A 134 -22.37 -9.71 -4.93
N GLN A 135 -21.12 -10.02 -4.68
CA GLN A 135 -20.73 -10.97 -3.64
C GLN A 135 -20.30 -10.20 -2.41
N PRO A 136 -21.02 -10.26 -1.30
CA PRO A 136 -20.65 -9.60 -0.06
C PRO A 136 -19.25 -10.03 0.38
N LYS A 137 -18.49 -9.10 0.93
CA LYS A 137 -17.19 -9.40 1.54
C LYS A 137 -17.40 -10.21 2.82
N SER A 138 -16.45 -11.08 3.14
CA SER A 138 -16.47 -11.81 4.42
C SER A 138 -16.60 -10.83 5.58
N GLU A 139 -17.52 -11.10 6.49
CA GLU A 139 -17.80 -10.24 7.63
C GLU A 139 -16.62 -10.14 8.60
N SER A 140 -15.74 -11.13 8.61
CA SER A 140 -14.59 -11.18 9.52
C SER A 140 -13.41 -11.87 8.88
N SER A 141 -12.21 -11.41 9.19
CA SER A 141 -10.96 -12.00 8.73
C SER A 141 -9.88 -11.95 9.80
N VAL A 142 -9.03 -12.96 9.82
CA VAL A 142 -7.80 -12.97 10.60
C VAL A 142 -6.64 -13.17 9.62
N ASN A 143 -5.70 -12.25 9.65
CA ASN A 143 -4.52 -12.26 8.81
C ASN A 143 -3.27 -12.41 9.68
N LEU A 144 -2.36 -13.27 9.27
CA LEU A 144 -1.06 -13.46 9.89
C LEU A 144 0.02 -13.02 8.92
N GLY A 145 1.01 -12.28 9.41
CA GLY A 145 2.19 -11.90 8.67
C GLY A 145 3.45 -12.24 9.42
N ILE A 146 4.41 -12.83 8.75
CA ILE A 146 5.75 -13.06 9.29
C ILE A 146 6.76 -12.45 8.32
N ARG A 147 7.78 -11.82 8.87
CA ARG A 147 8.86 -11.21 8.13
C ARG A 147 10.18 -11.43 8.83
N PHE A 148 11.21 -11.63 8.03
CA PHE A 148 12.59 -11.68 8.46
C PHE A 148 13.39 -10.63 7.70
N ASP A 149 14.20 -9.85 8.41
CA ASP A 149 15.12 -8.93 7.78
C ASP A 149 16.39 -8.75 8.62
N SER A 150 17.43 -8.21 7.97
CA SER A 150 18.76 -8.06 8.60
C SER A 150 18.81 -7.01 9.72
N GLU A 151 17.78 -6.17 9.86
CA GLU A 151 17.74 -5.10 10.88
C GLU A 151 16.86 -5.46 12.07
N GLU A 152 15.67 -6.01 11.83
CA GLU A 152 14.70 -6.38 12.87
C GLU A 152 14.80 -7.86 13.27
N ILE A 153 15.48 -8.69 12.45
CA ILE A 153 15.59 -10.14 12.58
C ILE A 153 14.24 -10.80 12.29
N ILE A 154 13.25 -10.63 13.14
CA ILE A 154 11.91 -11.20 12.97
C ILE A 154 10.84 -10.18 13.37
N GLY A 155 9.80 -10.08 12.56
CA GLY A 155 8.55 -9.38 12.86
C GLY A 155 7.36 -10.27 12.61
N VAL A 156 6.43 -10.31 13.55
CA VAL A 156 5.16 -11.03 13.47
C VAL A 156 4.02 -10.04 13.56
N LEU A 157 3.04 -10.16 12.67
CA LEU A 157 1.84 -9.34 12.66
C LEU A 157 0.61 -10.22 12.69
N VAL A 158 -0.34 -9.86 13.55
CA VAL A 158 -1.69 -10.42 13.59
C VAL A 158 -2.68 -9.29 13.35
N ASN A 159 -3.56 -9.46 12.40
CA ASN A 159 -4.66 -8.52 12.16
C ASN A 159 -5.99 -9.28 12.19
N ALA A 160 -6.89 -8.86 13.05
CA ALA A 160 -8.26 -9.36 13.10
C ALA A 160 -9.21 -8.23 12.72
N THR A 161 -10.06 -8.45 11.73
CA THR A 161 -11.04 -7.47 11.25
C THR A 161 -12.43 -8.06 11.36
N TYR A 162 -13.33 -7.32 11.96
CA TYR A 162 -14.75 -7.63 12.09
C TYR A 162 -15.60 -6.54 11.45
N HIS A 163 -16.52 -6.93 10.58
CA HIS A 163 -17.48 -6.03 9.94
C HIS A 163 -18.86 -6.26 10.52
N LYS A 164 -19.49 -5.21 11.03
CA LYS A 164 -20.83 -5.26 11.60
C LYS A 164 -21.80 -4.42 10.75
N GLY A 165 -22.92 -5.04 10.42
CA GLY A 165 -24.07 -4.35 9.82
C GLY A 165 -24.06 -4.34 8.30
N LYS A 166 -25.27 -4.42 7.73
CA LYS A 166 -25.52 -4.41 6.29
C LYS A 166 -25.78 -3.02 5.74
N ARG A 167 -26.14 -2.06 6.59
CA ARG A 167 -26.59 -0.72 6.20
C ARG A 167 -25.64 0.42 6.60
N ASN A 168 -25.02 0.32 7.77
CA ASN A 168 -23.91 1.17 8.18
C ASN A 168 -22.75 0.21 8.37
N HIS A 169 -21.90 0.08 7.36
CA HIS A 169 -20.74 -0.80 7.45
C HIS A 169 -19.80 -0.22 8.50
N SER A 170 -19.89 -0.74 9.72
CA SER A 170 -18.89 -0.44 10.73
C SER A 170 -17.86 -1.57 10.72
N ARG A 171 -16.61 -1.17 10.67
CA ARG A 171 -15.46 -2.06 10.71
C ARG A 171 -14.72 -1.82 12.02
N PHE A 172 -14.48 -2.88 12.73
CA PHE A 172 -13.56 -2.90 13.86
C PHE A 172 -12.35 -3.76 13.49
N ALA A 173 -11.16 -3.24 13.67
CA ALA A 173 -9.93 -3.99 13.44
C ALA A 173 -8.97 -3.87 14.63
N PHE A 174 -8.36 -5.00 14.95
CA PHE A 174 -7.24 -5.07 15.86
C PHE A 174 -6.01 -5.48 15.07
N THR A 175 -4.89 -4.78 15.27
CA THR A 175 -3.60 -5.15 14.68
C THR A 175 -2.55 -5.18 15.77
N GLY A 176 -2.00 -6.35 16.02
CA GLY A 176 -0.87 -6.59 16.89
C GLY A 176 0.40 -6.84 16.06
N ARG A 177 1.50 -6.20 16.42
CA ARG A 177 2.83 -6.46 15.85
C ARG A 177 3.82 -6.70 16.98
N VAL A 178 4.65 -7.71 16.82
CA VAL A 178 5.75 -8.02 17.72
C VAL A 178 7.03 -8.15 16.90
N GLY A 179 8.06 -7.42 17.29
CA GLY A 179 9.38 -7.46 16.66
C GLY A 179 10.45 -6.92 17.60
N SER A 180 11.71 -7.13 17.27
CA SER A 180 12.83 -6.68 18.12
C SER A 180 13.02 -5.16 18.11
N LYS A 181 12.56 -4.48 17.06
CA LYS A 181 12.66 -3.03 16.92
C LYS A 181 11.34 -2.32 17.26
N ILE A 182 10.19 -2.93 16.91
CA ILE A 182 8.88 -2.35 17.18
C ILE A 182 7.93 -3.43 17.65
N SER A 183 7.29 -3.19 18.78
CA SER A 183 6.10 -3.92 19.21
C SER A 183 4.94 -2.94 19.34
N SER A 184 3.77 -3.27 18.76
CA SER A 184 2.63 -2.36 18.76
C SER A 184 1.29 -3.07 18.80
N ALA A 185 0.30 -2.40 19.36
CA ALA A 185 -1.10 -2.78 19.32
C ALA A 185 -1.92 -1.59 18.81
N MET A 186 -2.78 -1.83 17.83
CA MET A 186 -3.65 -0.82 17.22
C MET A 186 -5.09 -1.29 17.21
N LEU A 187 -5.99 -0.44 17.65
CA LEU A 187 -7.43 -0.56 17.51
C LEU A 187 -7.89 0.46 16.48
N ASP A 188 -8.69 0.01 15.55
CA ASP A 188 -9.24 0.83 14.46
C ASP A 188 -10.74 0.60 14.36
N TYR A 189 -11.51 1.67 14.43
CA TYR A 189 -12.95 1.66 14.24
C TYR A 189 -13.34 2.62 13.14
N SER A 190 -14.01 2.12 12.11
CA SER A 190 -14.48 2.95 11.01
C SER A 190 -15.97 2.77 10.77
N ILE A 191 -16.64 3.88 10.46
CA ILE A 191 -18.03 3.92 10.02
C ILE A 191 -18.07 4.36 8.56
N GLU A 192 -18.42 3.44 7.69
CA GLU A 192 -18.52 3.65 6.25
C GLU A 192 -19.96 3.94 5.87
N ARG A 193 -20.36 5.22 5.79
CA ARG A 193 -21.72 5.63 5.43
C ARG A 193 -22.01 5.67 3.95
N SER A 194 -20.95 5.85 3.16
CA SER A 194 -21.00 5.79 1.70
C SER A 194 -19.58 5.50 1.19
N PRO A 195 -19.39 5.12 -0.10
CA PRO A 195 -18.04 4.94 -0.62
C PRO A 195 -17.16 6.18 -0.52
N LEU A 196 -17.78 7.35 -0.30
CA LEU A 196 -17.11 8.64 -0.26
C LEU A 196 -16.98 9.22 1.16
N ARG A 197 -17.71 8.67 2.16
CA ARG A 197 -17.80 9.28 3.50
C ARG A 197 -17.52 8.26 4.59
N ASN A 198 -16.33 8.33 5.14
CA ASN A 198 -15.87 7.43 6.19
C ASN A 198 -15.41 8.25 7.40
N PHE A 199 -15.82 7.84 8.58
CA PHE A 199 -15.25 8.28 9.84
C PHE A 199 -14.39 7.16 10.38
N ASN A 200 -13.20 7.51 10.79
CA ASN A 200 -12.25 6.57 11.37
C ASN A 200 -11.76 7.10 12.71
N LEU A 201 -11.79 6.24 13.73
CA LEU A 201 -11.19 6.46 15.02
C LEU A 201 -10.18 5.35 15.25
N SER A 202 -8.93 5.71 15.47
CA SER A 202 -7.89 4.74 15.74
C SER A 202 -7.05 5.11 16.96
N TYR A 203 -6.59 4.09 17.66
CA TYR A 203 -5.62 4.22 18.74
C TYR A 203 -4.52 3.20 18.54
N LYS A 204 -3.27 3.67 18.61
CA LYS A 204 -2.08 2.83 18.50
C LYS A 204 -1.17 3.09 19.70
N PHE A 205 -0.78 2.02 20.36
CA PHE A 205 0.33 1.99 21.28
C PHE A 205 1.51 1.32 20.61
N SER A 206 2.70 1.86 20.75
CA SER A 206 3.92 1.20 20.30
C SER A 206 5.07 1.38 21.29
N TYR A 207 5.86 0.32 21.46
CA TYR A 207 7.16 0.32 22.06
C TYR A 207 8.20 0.22 20.95
N ASN A 208 9.12 1.16 20.92
CA ASN A 208 10.12 1.30 19.87
C ASN A 208 11.51 1.20 20.45
N ASN A 209 12.37 0.45 19.76
CA ASN A 209 13.80 0.30 20.06
C ASN A 209 14.58 0.68 18.80
N LEU A 210 15.15 1.87 18.79
CA LEU A 210 15.72 2.49 17.61
C LEU A 210 17.23 2.64 17.76
N ASP A 211 17.96 2.10 16.79
CA ASP A 211 19.39 2.37 16.66
C ASP A 211 19.58 3.55 15.69
N ILE A 212 20.38 4.51 16.10
CA ILE A 212 20.74 5.68 15.29
C ILE A 212 22.23 5.58 14.98
N TYR A 213 22.54 5.79 13.71
CA TYR A 213 23.87 5.63 13.15
C TYR A 213 24.46 6.98 12.75
N GLU A 214 25.77 7.06 12.71
CA GLU A 214 26.49 8.17 12.13
C GLU A 214 27.71 7.66 11.37
N LYS A 215 27.78 7.99 10.07
CA LYS A 215 28.85 7.56 9.15
C LYS A 215 29.05 6.03 9.13
N GLY A 216 27.95 5.28 9.29
CA GLY A 216 27.95 3.83 9.26
C GLY A 216 28.04 3.16 10.62
N ASP A 217 28.51 3.85 11.66
CA ASP A 217 28.66 3.32 13.00
C ASP A 217 27.43 3.60 13.87
N LYS A 218 27.05 2.63 14.69
CA LYS A 218 25.98 2.83 15.66
C LYS A 218 26.44 3.79 16.74
N ARG A 219 25.79 4.95 16.83
CA ARG A 219 26.12 6.01 17.80
C ARG A 219 25.33 5.89 19.08
N PHE A 220 24.03 5.70 18.99
CA PHE A 220 23.21 5.52 20.17
C PHE A 220 21.98 4.64 19.87
N ASN A 221 21.41 4.13 20.95
CA ASN A 221 20.16 3.42 20.95
C ASN A 221 19.17 4.20 21.81
N THR A 222 17.94 4.32 21.33
CA THR A 222 16.86 4.91 22.12
C THR A 222 15.67 3.98 22.17
N THR A 223 15.07 3.87 23.36
CA THR A 223 13.79 3.17 23.53
C THR A 223 12.74 4.17 24.01
N TYR A 224 11.56 4.09 23.41
CA TYR A 224 10.46 4.97 23.76
C TYR A 224 9.12 4.30 23.54
N THR A 225 8.12 4.75 24.30
CA THR A 225 6.72 4.45 24.05
C THR A 225 6.07 5.59 23.31
N HIS A 226 5.17 5.24 22.36
CA HIS A 226 4.41 6.19 21.59
C HIS A 226 2.93 5.80 21.59
N HIS A 227 2.09 6.74 22.01
CA HIS A 227 0.64 6.65 21.96
C HIS A 227 0.13 7.56 20.86
N LEU A 228 -0.69 7.04 19.98
CA LEU A 228 -1.28 7.77 18.87
C LEU A 228 -2.79 7.57 18.90
N ALA A 229 -3.54 8.63 19.07
CA ALA A 229 -4.99 8.65 18.87
C ALA A 229 -5.31 9.52 17.66
N GLU A 230 -6.05 8.99 16.70
CA GLU A 230 -6.42 9.70 15.46
C GLU A 230 -7.92 9.62 15.22
N PHE A 231 -8.53 10.75 14.96
CA PHE A 231 -9.87 10.87 14.41
C PHE A 231 -9.79 11.44 13.00
N ALA A 232 -10.25 10.69 12.03
CA ALA A 232 -10.17 11.05 10.62
C ALA A 232 -11.54 11.04 9.94
N TYR A 233 -11.73 11.97 9.05
CA TYR A 233 -12.84 12.04 8.10
C TYR A 233 -12.28 11.91 6.67
N SER A 234 -12.93 11.08 5.86
CA SER A 234 -12.62 10.91 4.46
C SER A 234 -13.88 11.16 3.63
N ASP A 235 -13.84 12.11 2.72
CA ASP A 235 -14.95 12.45 1.82
C ASP A 235 -14.74 11.93 0.40
N MET A 236 -13.49 11.67 0.01
CA MET A 236 -13.11 11.10 -1.28
C MET A 236 -12.38 9.78 -1.07
N ASN A 237 -13.03 8.70 -1.40
CA ASN A 237 -12.44 7.36 -1.35
C ASN A 237 -12.77 6.60 -2.63
N TRP A 238 -12.16 7.03 -3.72
CA TRP A 238 -12.25 6.33 -5.00
C TRP A 238 -11.27 5.15 -5.03
N LEU A 239 -11.46 4.22 -5.94
CA LEU A 239 -10.64 3.01 -6.01
C LEU A 239 -9.12 3.29 -5.99
N SER A 240 -8.69 4.38 -6.65
CA SER A 240 -7.28 4.76 -6.77
C SER A 240 -6.91 6.06 -6.06
N PHE A 241 -7.86 6.82 -5.54
CA PHE A 241 -7.62 8.11 -4.92
C PHE A 241 -8.36 8.25 -3.59
N LYS A 242 -7.64 8.62 -2.55
CA LYS A 242 -8.17 8.78 -1.19
C LYS A 242 -7.71 10.10 -0.62
N VAL A 243 -8.63 10.83 0.00
CA VAL A 243 -8.32 12.03 0.77
C VAL A 243 -8.88 11.86 2.16
N LYS A 244 -8.09 12.17 3.17
CA LYS A 244 -8.54 12.20 4.55
C LYS A 244 -7.99 13.44 5.26
N ALA A 245 -8.76 13.95 6.22
CA ALA A 245 -8.32 15.00 7.12
C ALA A 245 -8.85 14.70 8.53
N GLY A 246 -8.20 15.23 9.53
CA GLY A 246 -8.59 14.95 10.89
C GLY A 246 -7.75 15.61 11.96
N LEU A 247 -7.96 15.10 13.16
CA LEU A 247 -7.25 15.49 14.38
C LEU A 247 -6.44 14.30 14.87
N ARG A 248 -5.29 14.58 15.39
CA ARG A 248 -4.38 13.57 15.94
C ARG A 248 -3.82 14.06 17.28
N TYR A 249 -3.71 13.15 18.23
CA TYR A 249 -2.96 13.35 19.46
C TYR A 249 -1.87 12.30 19.52
N GLU A 250 -0.63 12.74 19.78
CA GLU A 250 0.55 11.89 19.89
C GLU A 250 1.25 12.19 21.21
N TYR A 251 1.61 11.15 21.95
CA TYR A 251 2.37 11.27 23.19
C TYR A 251 3.60 10.38 23.12
N PHE A 252 4.76 10.96 23.34
CA PHE A 252 6.05 10.29 23.33
C PHE A 252 6.65 10.29 24.73
N ASN A 253 7.16 9.12 25.14
CA ASN A 253 7.88 8.98 26.40
C ASN A 253 9.16 8.18 26.16
N TYR A 254 10.29 8.86 26.23
CA TYR A 254 11.62 8.29 25.99
C TYR A 254 12.17 7.72 27.30
N ASN A 255 12.47 6.42 27.34
CA ASN A 255 12.96 5.71 28.52
C ASN A 255 14.48 5.82 28.67
N SER A 256 15.20 5.84 27.55
CA SER A 256 16.67 5.92 27.56
C SER A 256 17.20 6.53 26.26
N PHE A 257 18.22 7.35 26.40
CA PHE A 257 19.10 7.79 25.33
C PHE A 257 20.50 7.33 25.69
N LEU A 258 20.99 6.26 25.09
CA LEU A 258 22.35 5.78 25.28
C LEU A 258 23.22 6.36 24.16
N TYR A 259 23.91 7.44 24.46
CA TYR A 259 24.88 8.05 23.55
C TYR A 259 26.24 7.40 23.73
N THR A 260 26.81 6.83 22.68
CA THR A 260 28.16 6.27 22.68
C THR A 260 29.13 7.35 22.20
N GLY A 261 29.77 8.07 23.15
CA GLY A 261 30.87 8.98 22.78
C GLY A 261 30.89 10.37 23.41
N SER A 262 29.95 10.72 24.28
CA SER A 262 30.06 11.89 25.16
C SER A 262 29.31 11.62 26.47
N ASP A 263 29.83 12.16 27.58
CA ASP A 263 29.24 12.02 28.93
C ASP A 263 27.93 12.80 29.13
N GLU A 264 27.36 13.39 28.08
CA GLU A 264 26.10 14.12 28.15
C GLU A 264 24.93 13.18 27.87
N LEU A 265 24.18 12.84 28.89
CA LEU A 265 22.87 12.21 28.80
C LEU A 265 21.86 13.22 28.20
N TYR A 266 21.52 13.05 26.95
CA TYR A 266 20.40 13.78 26.36
C TYR A 266 19.08 13.18 26.88
N THR A 267 18.40 13.90 27.78
CA THR A 267 17.07 13.49 28.25
C THR A 267 16.00 14.23 27.42
N VAL A 268 15.23 13.49 26.63
CA VAL A 268 14.03 14.04 25.99
C VAL A 268 12.88 13.89 26.98
N LYS A 269 12.26 15.02 27.35
CA LYS A 269 11.10 15.00 28.26
C LYS A 269 9.91 14.35 27.57
N PRO A 270 9.07 13.62 28.33
CA PRO A 270 7.78 13.16 27.81
C PRO A 270 6.95 14.35 27.34
N GLU A 271 6.39 14.25 26.14
CA GLU A 271 5.66 15.36 25.52
C GLU A 271 4.47 14.87 24.68
N GLY A 272 3.39 15.63 24.71
CA GLY A 272 2.17 15.38 23.95
C GLY A 272 1.91 16.48 22.93
N PHE A 273 1.41 16.06 21.74
CA PHE A 273 1.17 16.95 20.61
C PHE A 273 -0.24 16.75 20.09
N PHE A 274 -0.97 17.83 19.89
CA PHE A 274 -2.17 17.85 19.06
C PHE A 274 -1.80 18.27 17.64
N SER A 275 -2.36 17.61 16.64
CA SER A 275 -2.14 18.01 15.25
C SER A 275 -3.42 17.97 14.44
N TYR A 276 -3.53 18.94 13.53
CA TYR A 276 -4.47 18.92 12.40
C TYR A 276 -3.73 18.31 11.22
N PHE A 277 -4.32 17.32 10.58
CA PHE A 277 -3.67 16.70 9.45
C PHE A 277 -4.60 16.57 8.24
N ALA A 278 -4.00 16.56 7.07
CA ALA A 278 -4.64 16.21 5.81
C ALA A 278 -3.70 15.34 4.99
N SER A 279 -4.23 14.35 4.30
CA SER A 279 -3.45 13.51 3.40
C SER A 279 -4.24 13.14 2.15
N ALA A 280 -3.52 13.05 1.03
CA ALA A 280 -4.03 12.59 -0.25
C ALA A 280 -3.16 11.45 -0.76
N HIS A 281 -3.78 10.38 -1.20
CA HIS A 281 -3.10 9.20 -1.71
C HIS A 281 -3.72 8.78 -3.04
N LEU A 282 -2.91 8.71 -4.09
CA LEU A 282 -3.26 8.19 -5.40
C LEU A 282 -2.41 6.95 -5.69
N GLU A 283 -3.06 5.83 -5.97
CA GLU A 283 -2.40 4.58 -6.30
C GLU A 283 -3.02 3.93 -7.53
N THR A 284 -2.25 3.80 -8.59
CA THR A 284 -2.65 3.14 -9.84
C THR A 284 -1.72 2.00 -10.22
N LEU A 285 -0.83 1.58 -9.31
CA LEU A 285 0.09 0.47 -9.54
C LEU A 285 -0.67 -0.82 -9.78
N ASP A 286 -0.25 -1.60 -10.79
CA ASP A 286 -0.89 -2.86 -11.17
C ASP A 286 -0.67 -3.99 -10.15
N ARG A 287 0.33 -3.86 -9.28
CA ARG A 287 0.70 -4.84 -8.24
C ARG A 287 1.35 -4.14 -7.05
N ARG A 288 1.12 -4.69 -5.86
CA ARG A 288 1.77 -4.21 -4.64
C ARG A 288 3.29 -4.42 -4.65
N TYR A 289 3.72 -5.62 -5.08
CA TYR A 289 5.14 -5.97 -5.20
C TYR A 289 5.52 -6.10 -6.67
N PHE A 290 6.68 -5.56 -7.03
CA PHE A 290 7.21 -5.57 -8.39
C PHE A 290 6.21 -5.06 -9.44
N PRO A 291 5.61 -3.86 -9.26
CA PRO A 291 4.67 -3.31 -10.22
C PRO A 291 5.30 -3.13 -11.58
N ASN A 292 4.55 -3.40 -12.66
CA ASN A 292 5.04 -3.24 -14.03
C ASN A 292 4.63 -1.90 -14.65
N ARG A 293 3.61 -1.25 -14.09
CA ARG A 293 3.09 0.04 -14.56
C ARG A 293 2.27 0.73 -13.47
N GLY A 294 2.11 2.02 -13.63
CA GLY A 294 1.26 2.85 -12.76
C GLY A 294 2.05 3.89 -12.00
N VAL A 295 1.32 4.64 -11.19
CA VAL A 295 1.80 5.77 -10.41
C VAL A 295 1.33 5.62 -8.99
N SER A 296 2.17 5.97 -8.03
CA SER A 296 1.85 6.18 -6.63
C SER A 296 2.23 7.59 -6.24
N LEU A 297 1.29 8.33 -5.66
CA LEU A 297 1.49 9.68 -5.13
C LEU A 297 0.87 9.76 -3.75
N GLU A 298 1.66 10.15 -2.78
CA GLU A 298 1.22 10.43 -1.41
C GLU A 298 1.65 11.84 -1.04
N ALA A 299 0.71 12.64 -0.56
CA ALA A 299 0.96 13.98 -0.03
C ALA A 299 0.33 14.08 1.35
N ASP A 300 1.07 14.57 2.31
CA ASP A 300 0.65 14.74 3.69
C ASP A 300 1.03 16.13 4.23
N TYR A 301 0.14 16.65 5.04
CA TYR A 301 0.33 17.88 5.79
C TYR A 301 -0.08 17.65 7.24
N SER A 302 0.68 18.17 8.18
CA SER A 302 0.34 18.18 9.60
C SER A 302 0.78 19.49 10.23
N LEU A 303 -0.10 20.08 11.03
CA LEU A 303 0.17 21.27 11.84
C LEU A 303 0.18 20.83 13.32
N TYR A 304 1.32 20.94 13.97
CA TYR A 304 1.53 20.47 15.34
C TYR A 304 1.44 21.58 16.36
N THR A 305 0.71 21.31 17.44
CA THR A 305 0.46 22.22 18.56
C THR A 305 0.55 21.46 19.89
N ASP A 306 0.64 22.17 21.01
CA ASP A 306 0.51 21.60 22.36
C ASP A 306 -0.89 21.80 22.95
N ASN A 307 -1.64 22.80 22.48
CA ASN A 307 -2.91 23.25 23.02
C ASN A 307 -3.94 23.62 21.93
N PHE A 308 -3.86 23.00 20.74
CA PHE A 308 -4.67 23.27 19.54
C PHE A 308 -4.38 24.60 18.84
N VAL A 309 -3.60 25.53 19.40
CA VAL A 309 -3.36 26.86 18.84
C VAL A 309 -1.88 27.19 18.71
N LYS A 310 -1.11 26.87 19.73
CA LYS A 310 0.32 27.22 19.85
C LYS A 310 1.18 25.99 20.06
N TYR A 311 2.48 26.16 19.97
CA TYR A 311 3.47 25.19 20.40
C TYR A 311 4.57 25.89 21.22
N ASN A 312 4.80 25.45 22.48
CA ASN A 312 5.75 26.03 23.43
C ASN A 312 5.60 27.58 23.56
N GLY A 313 4.34 28.04 23.63
CA GLY A 313 4.03 29.47 23.73
C GLY A 313 4.28 30.30 22.46
N SER A 314 4.78 29.67 21.39
CA SER A 314 5.12 30.25 20.09
C SER A 314 4.19 29.78 18.98
N SER A 315 4.51 30.09 17.74
CA SER A 315 3.78 29.59 16.56
C SER A 315 3.90 28.07 16.43
N PRO A 316 2.84 27.39 15.96
CA PRO A 316 2.89 25.96 15.64
C PRO A 316 3.93 25.69 14.55
N PHE A 317 4.39 24.42 14.48
CA PHE A 317 5.22 24.00 13.35
C PHE A 317 4.44 23.07 12.42
N SER A 318 4.78 23.11 11.14
CA SER A 318 4.14 22.33 10.09
C SER A 318 5.07 21.26 9.56
N ALA A 319 4.52 20.11 9.19
CA ALA A 319 5.20 19.10 8.41
C ALA A 319 4.49 18.92 7.06
N ILE A 320 5.24 18.97 5.97
CA ILE A 320 4.75 18.73 4.61
C ILE A 320 5.54 17.57 4.03
N GLY A 321 4.86 16.50 3.64
CA GLY A 321 5.44 15.33 3.00
C GLY A 321 4.91 15.13 1.59
N LEU A 322 5.79 14.67 0.70
CA LEU A 322 5.46 14.27 -0.66
C LEU A 322 6.22 13.00 -1.01
N LYS A 323 5.53 12.01 -1.56
CA LYS A 323 6.13 10.79 -2.13
C LYS A 323 5.51 10.54 -3.49
N PHE A 324 6.31 10.57 -4.51
CA PHE A 324 5.93 10.27 -5.89
C PHE A 324 6.78 9.12 -6.41
N MET A 325 6.14 8.14 -7.02
CA MET A 325 6.80 7.04 -7.70
C MET A 325 6.00 6.66 -8.95
N THR A 326 6.69 6.38 -10.04
CA THR A 326 6.07 5.81 -11.23
C THR A 326 6.89 4.65 -11.78
N VAL A 327 6.23 3.77 -12.53
CA VAL A 327 6.87 2.65 -13.20
C VAL A 327 6.73 2.80 -14.70
N CYS A 328 7.87 3.01 -15.35
CA CYS A 328 7.99 3.16 -16.80
C CYS A 328 8.55 1.86 -17.38
N PRO A 329 7.73 1.00 -18.03
CA PRO A 329 8.23 -0.19 -18.70
C PRO A 329 9.02 0.21 -19.95
N ILE A 330 10.34 -0.10 -20.01
CA ILE A 330 11.18 0.10 -21.17
C ILE A 330 11.01 -1.10 -22.12
N SER A 331 10.92 -2.29 -21.55
CA SER A 331 10.66 -3.53 -22.29
C SER A 331 9.80 -4.49 -21.46
N SER A 332 9.47 -5.67 -22.02
CA SER A 332 8.74 -6.72 -21.28
C SER A 332 9.47 -7.22 -20.01
N ARG A 333 10.77 -6.96 -19.90
CA ARG A 333 11.61 -7.42 -18.78
C ARG A 333 12.32 -6.30 -18.03
N LEU A 334 12.44 -5.11 -18.63
CA LEU A 334 13.16 -3.98 -18.07
C LEU A 334 12.19 -2.85 -17.74
N SER A 335 12.26 -2.35 -16.52
CA SER A 335 11.46 -1.22 -16.04
C SER A 335 12.34 -0.17 -15.36
N LEU A 336 12.04 1.09 -15.61
CA LEU A 336 12.63 2.23 -14.92
C LEU A 336 11.61 2.72 -13.88
N LEU A 337 12.05 2.95 -12.66
CA LEU A 337 11.24 3.39 -11.53
C LEU A 337 11.81 4.70 -10.97
N PRO A 338 11.50 5.84 -11.59
CA PRO A 338 11.81 7.13 -11.00
C PRO A 338 10.91 7.39 -9.80
N ALA A 339 11.50 7.91 -8.73
CA ALA A 339 10.80 8.36 -7.55
C ALA A 339 11.37 9.69 -7.07
N PHE A 340 10.51 10.53 -6.52
CA PHE A 340 10.84 11.78 -5.87
C PHE A 340 10.08 11.87 -4.56
N TYR A 341 10.77 12.13 -3.48
CA TYR A 341 10.15 12.22 -2.19
C TYR A 341 10.92 13.16 -1.27
N GLY A 342 10.19 13.71 -0.33
CA GLY A 342 10.75 14.58 0.68
C GLY A 342 9.76 14.88 1.78
N ARG A 343 10.26 15.35 2.87
CA ARG A 343 9.46 15.89 3.97
C ARG A 343 10.20 17.06 4.59
N VAL A 344 9.47 18.12 4.85
CA VAL A 344 10.03 19.36 5.41
C VAL A 344 9.24 19.76 6.64
N LEU A 345 9.95 20.20 7.67
CA LEU A 345 9.40 20.83 8.85
C LEU A 345 9.60 22.34 8.76
N ILE A 346 8.55 23.10 8.98
CA ILE A 346 8.53 24.56 8.89
C ILE A 346 8.05 25.10 10.23
N GLY A 347 8.92 25.85 10.93
CA GLY A 347 8.63 26.45 12.22
C GLY A 347 9.90 26.77 12.98
N GLY A 348 9.81 27.70 13.93
CA GLY A 348 10.97 28.15 14.73
C GLY A 348 11.46 27.08 15.74
N ASN A 349 10.55 26.27 16.26
CA ASN A 349 10.84 25.17 17.21
C ASN A 349 10.20 23.90 16.68
N THR A 350 11.00 22.96 16.20
CA THR A 350 10.55 21.64 15.76
C THR A 350 10.89 20.61 16.84
N ALA A 351 9.93 19.75 17.16
CA ALA A 351 10.13 18.74 18.20
C ALA A 351 10.91 17.54 17.67
N PHE A 352 11.82 17.02 18.48
CA PHE A 352 12.69 15.88 18.17
C PHE A 352 11.96 14.67 17.61
N PRO A 353 10.79 14.24 18.13
CA PRO A 353 10.08 13.06 17.61
C PRO A 353 9.66 13.15 16.14
N PHE A 354 9.60 14.36 15.58
CA PHE A 354 9.13 14.60 14.20
C PHE A 354 10.24 14.83 13.19
N LEU A 355 11.51 14.85 13.61
CA LEU A 355 12.64 14.96 12.70
C LEU A 355 12.59 13.87 11.63
N ASN A 356 12.92 14.24 10.41
CA ASN A 356 12.99 13.28 9.30
C ASN A 356 14.19 12.35 9.51
N ALA A 357 13.94 11.06 9.40
CA ALA A 357 14.98 10.04 9.45
C ALA A 357 15.33 9.60 8.03
N ILE A 358 16.60 9.75 7.64
CA ILE A 358 17.07 9.32 6.32
C ILE A 358 17.83 8.03 6.48
N GLY A 359 17.44 7.02 5.67
CA GLY A 359 18.17 5.77 5.57
C GLY A 359 17.31 4.53 5.40
N GLY A 360 17.97 3.41 5.16
CA GLY A 360 17.35 2.13 4.90
C GLY A 360 16.74 2.01 3.51
N GLU A 361 16.03 0.91 3.26
CA GLU A 361 15.52 0.57 1.93
C GLU A 361 14.02 0.87 1.75
N THR A 362 13.27 1.13 2.85
CA THR A 362 11.81 1.25 2.82
C THR A 362 11.31 2.46 3.57
N PHE A 363 10.19 3.05 3.08
CA PHE A 363 9.50 4.14 3.76
C PHE A 363 8.88 3.68 5.08
N GLY A 364 8.94 4.53 6.11
CA GLY A 364 8.17 4.39 7.32
C GLY A 364 8.38 3.08 8.10
N ARG A 365 9.54 2.45 7.96
CA ARG A 365 9.82 1.12 8.52
C ARG A 365 9.86 1.13 10.03
N TYR A 366 10.66 2.02 10.59
CA TYR A 366 10.90 2.16 12.04
C TYR A 366 10.33 3.45 12.59
N LEU A 367 10.33 4.49 11.79
CA LEU A 367 9.73 5.78 12.08
C LEU A 367 8.78 6.13 10.93
N SER A 368 7.61 6.68 11.23
CA SER A 368 6.63 7.08 10.21
C SER A 368 7.22 8.06 9.19
N GLN A 369 8.14 8.93 9.65
CA GLN A 369 8.84 9.94 8.87
C GLN A 369 10.17 9.44 8.25
N GLN A 370 10.43 8.13 8.25
CA GLN A 370 11.62 7.57 7.62
C GLN A 370 11.54 7.66 6.09
N LEU A 371 12.60 8.20 5.50
CA LEU A 371 12.80 8.33 4.06
C LEU A 371 13.95 7.41 3.62
N PRO A 372 13.70 6.45 2.73
CA PRO A 372 14.71 5.48 2.34
C PRO A 372 15.83 6.11 1.52
N PHE A 373 17.06 5.62 1.73
CA PHE A 373 18.22 6.04 0.97
C PHE A 373 19.21 4.89 0.85
N ALA A 374 19.56 4.52 -0.38
CA ALA A 374 20.45 3.39 -0.64
C ALA A 374 21.88 3.64 -0.15
N GLY A 375 22.47 2.65 0.49
CA GLY A 375 23.87 2.67 0.94
C GLY A 375 24.09 3.34 2.29
N ILE A 376 23.04 3.57 3.07
CA ILE A 376 23.14 4.03 4.48
C ILE A 376 22.20 3.22 5.37
N ASN A 377 22.49 3.20 6.68
CA ASN A 377 21.68 2.48 7.66
C ASN A 377 20.26 3.07 7.78
N HIS A 378 19.38 2.35 8.43
CA HIS A 378 17.95 2.71 8.48
C HIS A 378 17.63 4.03 9.18
N VAL A 379 18.46 4.51 10.10
CA VAL A 379 18.39 5.86 10.66
C VAL A 379 19.81 6.39 10.78
N GLU A 380 20.26 7.07 9.76
CA GLU A 380 21.63 7.59 9.64
C GLU A 380 21.68 9.11 9.82
N ILE A 381 20.67 9.81 9.37
CA ILE A 381 20.58 11.27 9.43
C ILE A 381 19.21 11.65 9.97
N LEU A 382 19.22 12.55 10.97
CA LEU A 382 18.02 13.19 11.51
C LEU A 382 18.08 14.67 11.14
N ASP A 383 17.08 15.17 10.41
CA ASP A 383 17.07 16.57 9.96
C ASP A 383 15.63 17.10 9.74
N ASN A 384 15.47 18.41 9.75
CA ASN A 384 14.16 19.06 9.59
C ASN A 384 13.65 18.99 8.14
N SER A 385 14.54 19.08 7.18
CA SER A 385 14.16 19.18 5.77
C SER A 385 14.99 18.23 4.92
N VAL A 386 14.32 17.43 4.10
CA VAL A 386 14.92 16.40 3.25
C VAL A 386 14.17 16.29 1.95
N VAL A 387 14.90 16.26 0.86
CA VAL A 387 14.38 15.97 -0.48
C VAL A 387 15.30 14.98 -1.17
N VAL A 388 14.75 13.95 -1.79
CA VAL A 388 15.48 12.87 -2.46
C VAL A 388 14.89 12.58 -3.83
N ALA A 389 15.75 12.50 -4.83
CA ALA A 389 15.46 11.90 -6.13
C ALA A 389 16.08 10.51 -6.18
N ARG A 390 15.29 9.51 -6.55
CA ARG A 390 15.69 8.10 -6.67
C ARG A 390 15.39 7.59 -8.06
N LEU A 391 16.34 6.89 -8.65
CA LEU A 391 16.16 6.21 -9.91
C LEU A 391 16.53 4.73 -9.73
N GLN A 392 15.57 3.85 -9.99
CA GLN A 392 15.81 2.40 -9.93
C GLN A 392 15.58 1.77 -11.31
N LEU A 393 16.56 1.02 -11.77
CA LEU A 393 16.45 0.16 -12.93
C LEU A 393 16.19 -1.26 -12.42
N ARG A 394 15.13 -1.89 -12.93
CA ARG A 394 14.75 -3.25 -12.53
C ARG A 394 14.65 -4.16 -13.74
N GLN A 395 15.50 -5.16 -13.79
CA GLN A 395 15.54 -6.18 -14.83
C GLN A 395 14.95 -7.50 -14.31
N ARG A 396 13.91 -8.00 -14.95
CA ARG A 396 13.43 -9.36 -14.73
C ARG A 396 14.32 -10.33 -15.52
N ILE A 397 15.03 -11.25 -14.83
CA ILE A 397 15.95 -12.19 -15.45
C ILE A 397 15.18 -13.40 -15.99
N ALA A 398 14.48 -14.12 -15.10
CA ALA A 398 13.69 -15.29 -15.42
C ALA A 398 12.58 -15.48 -14.39
N GLY A 399 11.39 -15.88 -14.85
CA GLY A 399 10.25 -16.11 -13.96
C GLY A 399 9.96 -14.92 -13.04
N ASN A 400 10.10 -15.12 -11.74
CA ASN A 400 9.87 -14.14 -10.69
C ASN A 400 11.17 -13.54 -10.09
N ASN A 401 12.30 -13.67 -10.80
CA ASN A 401 13.61 -13.19 -10.36
C ASN A 401 13.93 -11.83 -10.97
N TYR A 402 14.47 -10.92 -10.17
CA TYR A 402 14.77 -9.54 -10.55
C TYR A 402 16.16 -9.14 -10.07
N ILE A 403 16.87 -8.36 -10.88
CA ILE A 403 18.04 -7.58 -10.48
C ILE A 403 17.61 -6.11 -10.46
N THR A 404 18.06 -5.36 -9.47
CA THR A 404 17.78 -3.94 -9.31
C THR A 404 19.10 -3.18 -9.18
N LEU A 405 19.20 -2.07 -9.90
CA LEU A 405 20.23 -1.07 -9.72
C LEU A 405 19.57 0.23 -9.31
N THR A 406 19.96 0.78 -8.17
CA THR A 406 19.35 1.99 -7.60
C THR A 406 20.40 3.08 -7.43
N GLY A 407 20.07 4.31 -7.82
CA GLY A 407 20.81 5.52 -7.51
C GLY A 407 19.93 6.53 -6.79
N ASN A 408 20.47 7.19 -5.79
CA ASN A 408 19.78 8.26 -5.05
C ASN A 408 20.66 9.50 -5.00
N TYR A 409 20.01 10.66 -5.12
CA TYR A 409 20.59 11.94 -4.79
C TYR A 409 19.64 12.70 -3.87
N GLY A 410 20.15 13.26 -2.79
CA GLY A 410 19.35 14.00 -1.83
C GLY A 410 20.06 15.22 -1.27
N ILE A 411 19.27 16.13 -0.75
CA ILE A 411 19.71 17.31 -0.01
C ILE A 411 18.95 17.35 1.31
N HIS A 412 19.65 17.69 2.40
CA HIS A 412 19.05 17.84 3.70
C HIS A 412 19.60 19.05 4.46
N ASN A 413 18.76 19.67 5.28
CA ASN A 413 19.13 20.81 6.11
C ASN A 413 18.19 20.93 7.31
N ASN A 414 18.67 21.52 8.40
CA ASN A 414 17.85 21.88 9.56
C ASN A 414 16.88 23.03 9.30
N ASP A 415 17.09 23.82 8.23
CA ASP A 415 16.21 24.92 7.82
C ASP A 415 15.67 24.67 6.41
N PHE A 416 14.36 24.72 6.27
CA PHE A 416 13.69 24.58 4.98
C PHE A 416 14.08 25.68 3.99
N PHE A 417 14.16 26.93 4.44
CA PHE A 417 14.45 28.06 3.56
C PHE A 417 15.88 28.05 3.01
N HIS A 418 16.79 27.32 3.68
CA HIS A 418 18.17 27.11 3.25
C HIS A 418 18.43 25.68 2.76
N LEU A 419 17.37 24.94 2.38
CA LEU A 419 17.49 23.53 1.97
C LEU A 419 18.45 23.35 0.78
N LEU A 420 18.44 24.26 -0.19
CA LEU A 420 19.31 24.18 -1.36
C LEU A 420 20.80 24.41 -1.04
N GLU A 421 21.10 25.07 0.08
CA GLU A 421 22.45 25.26 0.62
C GLU A 421 22.86 24.08 1.55
N GLY A 422 21.96 23.11 1.72
CA GLY A 422 22.13 21.98 2.61
C GLY A 422 23.20 20.99 2.16
N LYS A 423 23.40 19.98 2.98
CA LYS A 423 24.37 18.91 2.70
C LYS A 423 23.82 17.99 1.61
N SER A 424 24.64 17.71 0.60
CA SER A 424 24.31 16.75 -0.44
C SER A 424 24.63 15.33 -0.02
N LEU A 425 23.74 14.41 -0.36
CA LEU A 425 23.87 12.98 -0.13
C LEU A 425 23.69 12.26 -1.48
N TRP A 426 24.57 11.34 -1.81
CA TRP A 426 24.42 10.46 -2.97
C TRP A 426 24.81 9.03 -2.60
N GLY A 427 24.14 8.08 -3.20
CA GLY A 427 24.35 6.68 -2.93
C GLY A 427 23.72 5.80 -3.99
N GLY A 428 24.10 4.54 -3.98
CA GLY A 428 23.57 3.56 -4.88
C GLY A 428 23.57 2.16 -4.29
N SER A 429 22.73 1.29 -4.85
CA SER A 429 22.68 -0.11 -4.45
C SER A 429 22.46 -1.04 -5.64
N LEU A 430 23.01 -2.25 -5.53
CA LEU A 430 22.73 -3.38 -6.38
C LEU A 430 21.95 -4.41 -5.57
N GLY A 431 20.83 -4.87 -6.10
CA GLY A 431 19.96 -5.80 -5.41
C GLY A 431 19.54 -6.97 -6.27
N TYR A 432 19.27 -8.09 -5.61
CA TYR A 432 18.56 -9.23 -6.15
C TYR A 432 17.25 -9.39 -5.42
N ALA A 433 16.19 -9.72 -6.15
CA ALA A 433 14.88 -9.97 -5.55
C ALA A 433 14.14 -11.13 -6.22
N TYR A 434 13.38 -11.85 -5.42
CA TYR A 434 12.53 -12.96 -5.85
C TYR A 434 11.11 -12.78 -5.30
N ASN A 435 10.12 -12.81 -6.17
CA ASN A 435 8.72 -12.73 -5.78
C ASN A 435 8.19 -14.13 -5.45
N SER A 436 8.28 -14.50 -4.18
CA SER A 436 7.86 -15.80 -3.66
C SER A 436 6.40 -15.82 -3.21
N ILE A 437 5.85 -17.00 -2.96
CA ILE A 437 4.50 -17.19 -2.40
C ILE A 437 4.43 -16.67 -0.94
N ALA A 438 5.55 -16.76 -0.22
CA ALA A 438 5.67 -16.28 1.17
C ALA A 438 5.99 -14.78 1.27
N GLY A 439 5.88 -14.03 0.16
CA GLY A 439 6.23 -12.63 0.03
C GLY A 439 7.56 -12.39 -0.69
N PRO A 440 7.93 -11.13 -0.92
CA PRO A 440 9.17 -10.80 -1.60
C PRO A 440 10.39 -11.19 -0.74
N LEU A 441 11.36 -11.84 -1.39
CA LEU A 441 12.71 -12.00 -0.86
C LEU A 441 13.58 -11.00 -1.59
N SER A 442 14.40 -10.24 -0.88
CA SER A 442 15.35 -9.30 -1.48
C SER A 442 16.64 -9.23 -0.68
N ALA A 443 17.75 -9.04 -1.39
CA ALA A 443 19.04 -8.74 -0.80
C ALA A 443 19.66 -7.60 -1.59
N THR A 444 20.17 -6.57 -0.90
CA THR A 444 20.77 -5.38 -1.49
C THR A 444 22.10 -5.08 -0.86
N PHE A 445 23.05 -4.66 -1.70
CA PHE A 445 24.35 -4.11 -1.32
C PHE A 445 24.40 -2.66 -1.77
N GLY A 446 24.73 -1.76 -0.88
CA GLY A 446 24.71 -0.33 -1.17
C GLY A 446 25.93 0.39 -0.61
N MET A 447 26.26 1.51 -1.26
CA MET A 447 27.31 2.45 -0.85
C MET A 447 26.82 3.87 -1.00
N SER A 448 27.39 4.78 -0.21
CA SER A 448 27.07 6.21 -0.26
C SER A 448 28.29 7.07 0.06
N ASN A 449 28.19 8.38 -0.20
CA ASN A 449 29.20 9.34 0.24
C ASN A 449 29.19 9.62 1.76
N ARG A 450 28.17 9.14 2.46
CA ARG A 450 28.03 9.32 3.90
C ARG A 450 28.81 8.27 4.69
N ASN A 451 28.90 7.06 4.11
CA ASN A 451 29.43 5.88 4.76
C ASN A 451 30.52 5.23 3.91
N SER A 452 31.69 4.93 4.49
CA SER A 452 32.79 4.25 3.81
C SER A 452 32.58 2.73 3.70
N HIS A 453 31.59 2.17 4.40
CA HIS A 453 31.35 0.73 4.47
C HIS A 453 30.24 0.30 3.50
N LEU A 454 30.40 -0.88 2.94
CA LEU A 454 29.35 -1.53 2.14
C LEU A 454 28.20 -1.92 3.07
N GLN A 455 27.02 -1.36 2.82
CA GLN A 455 25.79 -1.70 3.53
C GLN A 455 25.12 -2.91 2.90
N PHE A 456 24.72 -3.86 3.73
CA PHE A 456 23.95 -5.03 3.33
C PHE A 456 22.59 -5.03 4.00
N TYR A 457 21.54 -5.22 3.18
CA TYR A 457 20.18 -5.39 3.68
C TYR A 457 19.54 -6.61 3.01
N MET A 458 18.88 -7.43 3.82
CA MET A 458 18.12 -8.59 3.35
C MET A 458 16.71 -8.56 3.97
N ASN A 459 15.70 -8.91 3.17
CA ASN A 459 14.32 -9.04 3.61
C ASN A 459 13.69 -10.30 3.02
N LEU A 460 12.89 -10.99 3.82
CA LEU A 460 12.03 -12.10 3.43
C LEU A 460 10.67 -11.93 4.08
N GLY A 461 9.63 -11.90 3.29
CA GLY A 461 8.25 -11.83 3.75
C GLY A 461 7.54 -10.55 3.34
N PHE A 462 6.28 -10.46 3.74
CA PHE A 462 5.43 -9.32 3.41
C PHE A 462 5.81 -8.08 4.20
N MET A 463 5.75 -6.90 3.55
CA MET A 463 5.94 -5.61 4.23
C MET A 463 4.67 -5.23 4.98
N PHE A 464 4.80 -4.98 6.29
CA PHE A 464 3.74 -4.53 7.19
C PHE A 464 4.29 -3.59 8.29
#